data_c6c57c4d3988636f61480425079c8049
#
_entry.id   c6c57c4d3988636f61480425079c8049
#
_cell.length_a   1.000
_cell.length_b   1.000
_cell.length_c   1.000
_cell.angle_alpha   90.00
_cell.angle_beta   90.00
_cell.angle_gamma   90.00
#
_symmetry.space_group_name_H-M   'P 1'
#
loop_
_entity.id
_entity.type
_entity.pdbx_description
1 polymer ?
#
loop_
_entity_poly.entity_id
_entity_poly.type
_entity_poly.pdbx_seq_one_letter_code
_entity_poly.pdbx_strand_id
1 'polypeptide(L)'
;NALSDRQTIQDEVDQLLTEIDRVAETTKFNEIYLLKGDANRVEKYLEAKDAGIDGQLQDGATFATFTMNALKFGDSISIGGKQYQIGETKADGGIDKLQDMIKNPASVAAGELITIDGVQYTVASDATTENADKNILTRDKIAEKVVEQSSVLYKGKTYHIMKDEKSAN
;
A
#
# COMPACT_ATOMS: atom_id res chain seq x y z
N ASN A 1 29.06 37.66 -12.51
CA ASN A 1 30.07 38.15 -11.56
C ASN A 1 30.26 37.14 -10.45
N ALA A 2 31.52 36.69 -10.24
CA ALA A 2 31.81 35.58 -9.29
C ALA A 2 31.35 35.81 -7.85
N LEU A 3 31.16 37.04 -7.40
CA LEU A 3 30.58 37.37 -6.10
C LEU A 3 29.06 37.19 -6.08
N SER A 4 28.39 37.57 -7.16
CA SER A 4 26.94 37.37 -7.33
C SER A 4 26.60 35.88 -7.41
N ASP A 5 27.42 35.10 -8.13
CA ASP A 5 27.23 33.67 -8.30
C ASP A 5 27.41 32.91 -6.98
N ARG A 6 28.40 33.33 -6.18
CA ARG A 6 28.60 32.77 -4.82
C ARG A 6 27.45 33.09 -3.88
N GLN A 7 26.89 34.30 -3.97
CA GLN A 7 25.74 34.67 -3.14
C GLN A 7 24.52 33.84 -3.51
N THR A 8 24.27 33.67 -4.80
CA THR A 8 23.15 32.83 -5.27
C THR A 8 23.28 31.36 -4.79
N ILE A 9 24.48 30.81 -4.88
CA ILE A 9 24.75 29.45 -4.38
C ILE A 9 24.56 29.38 -2.87
N GLN A 10 25.01 30.38 -2.11
CA GLN A 10 24.83 30.41 -0.66
C GLN A 10 23.35 30.50 -0.29
N ASP A 11 22.57 31.31 -0.98
CA ASP A 11 21.14 31.46 -0.75
C ASP A 11 20.40 30.14 -1.05
N GLU A 12 20.80 29.41 -2.09
CA GLU A 12 20.25 28.08 -2.40
C GLU A 12 20.61 27.05 -1.33
N VAL A 13 21.85 27.05 -0.82
CA VAL A 13 22.29 26.16 0.26
C VAL A 13 21.50 26.45 1.53
N ASP A 14 21.29 27.71 1.87
CA ASP A 14 20.52 28.12 3.06
C ASP A 14 19.05 27.72 2.95
N GLN A 15 18.45 27.81 1.75
CA GLN A 15 17.10 27.32 1.48
C GLN A 15 17.03 25.80 1.63
N LEU A 16 17.98 25.05 1.09
CA LEU A 16 18.06 23.59 1.22
C LEU A 16 18.22 23.16 2.67
N LEU A 17 19.07 23.83 3.46
CA LEU A 17 19.24 23.56 4.88
C LEU A 17 17.95 23.82 5.67
N THR A 18 17.28 24.93 5.37
CA THR A 18 15.98 25.28 5.97
C THR A 18 14.92 24.22 5.65
N GLU A 19 14.87 23.73 4.41
CA GLU A 19 13.93 22.69 4.00
C GLU A 19 14.28 21.34 4.65
N ILE A 20 15.55 20.98 4.77
CA ILE A 20 16.00 19.78 5.49
C ILE A 20 15.58 19.86 6.97
N ASP A 21 15.76 20.99 7.63
CA ASP A 21 15.34 21.20 9.01
C ASP A 21 13.80 21.12 9.14
N ARG A 22 13.06 21.72 8.21
CA ARG A 22 11.60 21.64 8.17
C ARG A 22 11.13 20.20 8.01
N VAL A 23 11.71 19.45 7.08
CA VAL A 23 11.41 18.04 6.87
C VAL A 23 11.76 17.21 8.11
N ALA A 24 12.92 17.46 8.73
CA ALA A 24 13.33 16.79 9.95
C ALA A 24 12.38 17.07 11.14
N GLU A 25 11.83 18.29 11.21
CA GLU A 25 10.88 18.68 12.26
C GLU A 25 9.45 18.20 12.01
N THR A 26 9.04 18.09 10.75
CA THR A 26 7.67 17.70 10.37
C THR A 26 7.53 16.22 10.09
N THR A 27 8.62 15.52 9.73
CA THR A 27 8.61 14.09 9.49
C THR A 27 8.57 13.34 10.81
N LYS A 28 7.37 13.01 11.22
CA LYS A 28 7.11 12.17 12.40
C LYS A 28 6.73 10.77 11.96
N PHE A 29 7.27 9.83 12.66
CA PHE A 29 6.88 8.46 12.55
C PHE A 29 6.42 7.98 13.93
N ASN A 30 5.12 7.73 14.08
CA ASN A 30 4.54 7.31 15.37
C ASN A 30 4.94 8.23 16.54
N GLU A 31 4.87 9.57 16.33
CA GLU A 31 5.31 10.65 17.25
C GLU A 31 6.83 10.76 17.48
N ILE A 32 7.64 10.01 16.73
CA ILE A 32 9.11 10.12 16.79
C ILE A 32 9.62 10.90 15.58
N TYR A 33 10.51 11.85 15.82
CA TYR A 33 11.23 12.55 14.75
C TYR A 33 12.30 11.64 14.16
N LEU A 34 12.15 11.24 12.88
CA LEU A 34 13.08 10.32 12.23
C LEU A 34 14.47 10.89 11.97
N LEU A 35 14.57 12.21 11.79
CA LEU A 35 15.80 12.89 11.41
C LEU A 35 16.45 13.73 12.54
N LYS A 36 15.70 14.03 13.58
CA LYS A 36 16.26 14.57 14.82
C LYS A 36 16.57 13.44 15.79
N GLY A 37 17.82 13.15 16.03
CA GLY A 37 18.20 12.21 17.07
C GLY A 37 17.62 12.65 18.41
N ASP A 38 16.96 11.75 19.14
CA ASP A 38 16.51 12.01 20.50
C ASP A 38 17.59 11.55 21.49
N ALA A 39 18.00 12.46 22.37
CA ALA A 39 18.99 12.17 23.42
C ALA A 39 18.42 11.27 24.54
N ASN A 40 17.10 11.15 24.63
CA ASN A 40 16.42 10.26 25.57
C ASN A 40 15.90 9.02 24.84
N ARG A 41 16.76 8.03 24.67
CA ARG A 41 16.39 6.74 24.07
C ARG A 41 15.33 6.04 24.92
N VAL A 42 14.10 6.11 24.48
CA VAL A 42 13.05 5.18 24.88
C VAL A 42 12.92 4.16 23.75
N GLU A 43 13.07 2.89 24.05
CA GLU A 43 12.76 1.83 23.08
C GLU A 43 11.31 2.00 22.63
N LYS A 44 11.13 2.44 21.39
CA LYS A 44 9.82 2.56 20.76
C LYS A 44 9.80 1.67 19.53
N TYR A 45 8.81 0.80 19.48
CA TYR A 45 8.55 0.02 18.27
C TYR A 45 8.03 0.96 17.19
N LEU A 46 8.72 1.02 16.07
CA LEU A 46 8.30 1.73 14.88
C LEU A 46 7.26 0.87 14.15
N GLU A 47 6.00 1.19 14.33
CA GLU A 47 4.98 0.68 13.44
C GLU A 47 4.90 1.61 12.23
N ALA A 48 5.43 1.16 11.09
CA ALA A 48 5.40 1.91 9.83
C ALA A 48 4.01 1.87 9.17
N LYS A 49 2.93 1.89 9.95
CA LYS A 49 1.54 1.75 9.48
C LYS A 49 1.14 2.82 8.49
N ASP A 50 1.60 4.06 8.67
CA ASP A 50 1.27 5.16 7.76
C ASP A 50 1.90 5.02 6.38
N ALA A 51 3.03 4.30 6.29
CA ALA A 51 3.65 3.93 5.02
C ALA A 51 3.19 2.55 4.51
N GLY A 52 2.35 1.84 5.27
CA GLY A 52 1.94 0.47 4.96
C GLY A 52 3.04 -0.57 5.19
N ILE A 53 4.08 -0.23 5.96
CA ILE A 53 5.21 -1.11 6.25
C ILE A 53 5.15 -1.54 7.71
N ASP A 54 4.91 -2.82 7.95
CA ASP A 54 5.03 -3.42 9.28
C ASP A 54 6.42 -3.99 9.48
N GLY A 55 6.99 -3.82 10.67
CA GLY A 55 8.30 -4.32 10.99
C GLY A 55 8.70 -4.05 12.43
N GLN A 56 9.91 -4.44 12.77
CA GLN A 56 10.51 -4.24 14.09
C GLN A 56 11.78 -3.40 13.98
N LEU A 57 11.88 -2.38 14.82
CA LEU A 57 13.09 -1.61 15.01
C LEU A 57 13.89 -2.21 16.16
N GLN A 58 15.12 -2.59 15.88
CA GLN A 58 16.10 -2.94 16.91
C GLN A 58 17.12 -1.80 17.02
N ASP A 59 17.22 -1.21 18.20
CA ASP A 59 18.18 -0.14 18.46
C ASP A 59 19.50 -0.73 18.99
N GLY A 60 20.60 -0.32 18.36
CA GLY A 60 21.96 -0.64 18.79
C GLY A 60 22.67 0.61 19.32
N ALA A 61 23.85 0.44 19.90
CA ALA A 61 24.62 1.53 20.48
C ALA A 61 25.02 2.62 19.46
N THR A 62 25.23 2.23 18.20
CA THR A 62 25.71 3.12 17.13
C THR A 62 24.87 3.05 15.85
N PHE A 63 23.93 2.11 15.75
CA PHE A 63 23.05 1.92 14.60
C PHE A 63 21.71 1.33 15.05
N ALA A 64 20.67 1.59 14.27
CA ALA A 64 19.38 0.94 14.42
C ALA A 64 19.13 0.05 13.20
N THR A 65 18.56 -1.12 13.42
CA THR A 65 18.16 -2.05 12.35
C THR A 65 16.65 -2.14 12.31
N PHE A 66 16.07 -1.84 11.16
CA PHE A 66 14.65 -2.06 10.92
C PHE A 66 14.47 -3.35 10.10
N THR A 67 13.75 -4.31 10.66
CA THR A 67 13.39 -5.54 9.97
C THR A 67 11.93 -5.44 9.53
N MET A 68 11.73 -5.32 8.23
CA MET A 68 10.40 -5.24 7.62
C MET A 68 9.76 -6.63 7.56
N ASN A 69 8.48 -6.72 7.91
CA ASN A 69 7.70 -7.92 7.66
C ASN A 69 7.50 -8.13 6.15
N ALA A 70 7.36 -9.40 5.74
CA ALA A 70 7.09 -9.73 4.35
C ALA A 70 5.77 -9.08 3.89
N LEU A 71 5.84 -8.39 2.77
CA LEU A 71 4.66 -7.82 2.12
C LEU A 71 3.82 -8.94 1.51
N LYS A 72 2.51 -8.77 1.57
CA LYS A 72 1.54 -9.75 1.07
C LYS A 72 0.77 -9.17 -0.10
N PHE A 73 0.21 -10.06 -0.90
CA PHE A 73 -0.69 -9.71 -2.00
C PHE A 73 -1.78 -8.73 -1.54
N GLY A 74 -1.92 -7.62 -2.26
CA GLY A 74 -2.85 -6.53 -1.97
C GLY A 74 -2.36 -5.52 -0.92
N ASP A 75 -1.17 -5.68 -0.32
CA ASP A 75 -0.59 -4.66 0.54
C ASP A 75 -0.18 -3.45 -0.27
N SER A 76 -0.24 -2.27 0.35
CA SER A 76 0.24 -1.01 -0.23
C SER A 76 1.33 -0.43 0.64
N ILE A 77 2.36 0.12 0.02
CA ILE A 77 3.41 0.89 0.68
C ILE A 77 3.57 2.25 0.01
N SER A 78 3.97 3.25 0.77
CA SER A 78 4.29 4.59 0.25
C SER A 78 5.77 4.87 0.47
N ILE A 79 6.49 5.13 -0.61
CA ILE A 79 7.93 5.45 -0.57
C ILE A 79 8.16 6.72 -1.37
N GLY A 80 8.73 7.75 -0.73
CA GLY A 80 9.04 9.01 -1.39
C GLY A 80 7.82 9.69 -2.02
N GLY A 81 6.64 9.58 -1.38
CA GLY A 81 5.38 10.14 -1.88
C GLY A 81 4.73 9.34 -3.00
N LYS A 82 5.35 8.27 -3.46
CA LYS A 82 4.78 7.35 -4.46
C LYS A 82 4.22 6.11 -3.78
N GLN A 83 2.99 5.75 -4.14
CA GLN A 83 2.32 4.57 -3.62
C GLN A 83 2.59 3.36 -4.52
N TYR A 84 2.93 2.25 -3.91
CA TYR A 84 3.16 0.95 -4.56
C TYR A 84 2.19 -0.06 -3.98
N GLN A 85 1.67 -0.93 -4.84
CA GLN A 85 0.81 -2.05 -4.44
C GLN A 85 1.49 -3.37 -4.77
N ILE A 86 1.30 -4.35 -3.89
CA ILE A 86 1.83 -5.69 -4.09
C ILE A 86 0.80 -6.50 -4.88
N GLY A 87 1.12 -6.79 -6.12
CA GLY A 87 0.34 -7.65 -6.99
C GLY A 87 0.87 -9.08 -7.01
N GLU A 88 0.14 -9.96 -7.67
CA GLU A 88 0.58 -11.33 -7.98
C GLU A 88 0.34 -11.63 -9.47
N THR A 89 1.15 -12.52 -10.02
CA THR A 89 0.97 -13.01 -11.40
C THR A 89 0.00 -14.18 -11.44
N LYS A 90 -0.48 -14.54 -12.63
CA LYS A 90 -1.23 -15.78 -12.84
C LYS A 90 -0.40 -16.99 -12.43
N ALA A 91 0.89 -16.99 -12.75
CA ALA A 91 1.82 -18.08 -12.40
C ALA A 91 1.96 -18.27 -10.88
N ASP A 92 1.83 -17.20 -10.10
CA ASP A 92 1.83 -17.24 -8.63
C ASP A 92 0.49 -17.67 -8.03
N GLY A 93 -0.48 -18.02 -8.87
CA GLY A 93 -1.83 -18.39 -8.45
C GLY A 93 -2.70 -17.21 -8.03
N GLY A 94 -2.39 -15.98 -8.45
CA GLY A 94 -3.11 -14.77 -8.05
C GLY A 94 -4.60 -14.82 -8.41
N ILE A 95 -4.98 -15.38 -9.58
CA ILE A 95 -6.38 -15.56 -9.98
C ILE A 95 -7.08 -16.49 -8.98
N ASP A 96 -6.49 -17.65 -8.71
CA ASP A 96 -7.09 -18.65 -7.82
C ASP A 96 -7.26 -18.10 -6.40
N LYS A 97 -6.24 -17.38 -5.88
CA LYS A 97 -6.31 -16.75 -4.56
C LYS A 97 -7.44 -15.74 -4.46
N LEU A 98 -7.64 -14.89 -5.48
CA LEU A 98 -8.75 -13.93 -5.49
C LEU A 98 -10.10 -14.61 -5.66
N GLN A 99 -10.21 -15.58 -6.55
CA GLN A 99 -11.43 -16.32 -6.74
C GLN A 99 -11.85 -17.07 -5.46
N ASP A 100 -10.90 -17.72 -4.78
CA ASP A 100 -11.16 -18.41 -3.51
C ASP A 100 -11.59 -17.44 -2.41
N MET A 101 -10.96 -16.26 -2.34
CA MET A 101 -11.36 -15.21 -1.40
C MET A 101 -12.80 -14.75 -1.67
N ILE A 102 -13.16 -14.49 -2.91
CA ILE A 102 -14.50 -14.01 -3.30
C ILE A 102 -15.56 -15.08 -3.04
N LYS A 103 -15.26 -16.34 -3.33
CA LYS A 103 -16.19 -17.48 -3.13
C LYS A 103 -16.42 -17.81 -1.66
N ASN A 104 -15.51 -17.40 -0.77
CA ASN A 104 -15.60 -17.71 0.66
C ASN A 104 -16.57 -16.76 1.38
N PRO A 105 -17.73 -17.23 1.85
CA PRO A 105 -18.71 -16.39 2.56
C PRO A 105 -18.20 -15.80 3.88
N ALA A 106 -17.16 -16.39 4.48
CA ALA A 106 -16.50 -15.83 5.66
C ALA A 106 -15.64 -14.62 5.33
N SER A 107 -15.11 -14.55 4.10
CA SER A 107 -14.31 -13.41 3.62
C SER A 107 -15.18 -12.32 3.00
N VAL A 108 -16.16 -12.72 2.19
CA VAL A 108 -17.04 -11.82 1.43
C VAL A 108 -18.49 -12.15 1.72
N ALA A 109 -19.15 -11.31 2.51
CA ALA A 109 -20.54 -11.51 2.90
C ALA A 109 -21.53 -11.06 1.79
N ALA A 110 -22.76 -11.56 1.86
CA ALA A 110 -23.84 -11.06 1.02
C ALA A 110 -24.10 -9.56 1.28
N GLY A 111 -24.39 -8.80 0.24
CA GLY A 111 -24.61 -7.35 0.28
C GLY A 111 -23.32 -6.53 0.22
N GLU A 112 -22.14 -7.13 0.30
CA GLU A 112 -20.87 -6.41 0.15
C GLU A 112 -20.62 -6.04 -1.31
N LEU A 113 -19.77 -5.01 -1.48
CA LEU A 113 -19.41 -4.46 -2.78
C LEU A 113 -17.99 -4.90 -3.16
N ILE A 114 -17.84 -5.35 -4.40
CA ILE A 114 -16.55 -5.68 -5.01
C ILE A 114 -16.46 -4.95 -6.35
N THR A 115 -15.36 -4.25 -6.60
CA THR A 115 -15.12 -3.61 -7.89
C THR A 115 -14.06 -4.40 -8.65
N ILE A 116 -14.41 -4.88 -9.84
CA ILE A 116 -13.50 -5.61 -10.72
C ILE A 116 -13.38 -4.82 -12.01
N ASP A 117 -12.16 -4.42 -12.37
CA ASP A 117 -11.86 -3.65 -13.59
C ASP A 117 -12.77 -2.41 -13.74
N GLY A 118 -13.04 -1.72 -12.63
CA GLY A 118 -13.88 -0.52 -12.59
C GLY A 118 -15.38 -0.78 -12.54
N VAL A 119 -15.84 -2.02 -12.65
CA VAL A 119 -17.26 -2.39 -12.53
C VAL A 119 -17.55 -2.83 -11.10
N GLN A 120 -18.48 -2.15 -10.44
CA GLN A 120 -18.92 -2.49 -9.09
C GLN A 120 -20.01 -3.56 -9.13
N TYR A 121 -19.80 -4.62 -8.35
CA TYR A 121 -20.75 -5.72 -8.15
C TYR A 121 -21.20 -5.73 -6.69
N THR A 122 -22.47 -6.08 -6.49
CA THR A 122 -23.04 -6.40 -5.18
C THR A 122 -23.17 -7.89 -5.05
N VAL A 123 -22.74 -8.45 -3.94
CA VAL A 123 -22.81 -9.89 -3.67
C VAL A 123 -24.24 -10.29 -3.34
N ALA A 124 -24.85 -11.09 -4.20
CA ALA A 124 -26.17 -11.67 -3.93
C ALA A 124 -26.08 -12.73 -2.83
N SER A 125 -27.14 -12.86 -2.04
CA SER A 125 -27.23 -13.89 -0.99
C SER A 125 -27.30 -15.30 -1.60
N ASP A 126 -28.03 -15.43 -2.69
CA ASP A 126 -28.25 -16.66 -3.44
C ASP A 126 -28.62 -16.37 -4.91
N ALA A 127 -28.83 -17.41 -5.70
CA ALA A 127 -29.16 -17.27 -7.12
C ALA A 127 -30.53 -16.60 -7.37
N THR A 128 -31.44 -16.65 -6.39
CA THR A 128 -32.80 -16.04 -6.54
C THR A 128 -32.78 -14.54 -6.34
N THR A 129 -31.75 -14.02 -5.68
CA THR A 129 -31.56 -12.59 -5.42
C THR A 129 -30.68 -11.89 -6.45
N GLU A 130 -30.19 -12.62 -7.45
CA GLU A 130 -29.40 -12.06 -8.54
C GLU A 130 -30.20 -11.08 -9.41
N ASN A 131 -29.51 -10.02 -9.83
CA ASN A 131 -30.02 -9.06 -10.79
C ASN A 131 -28.83 -8.56 -11.65
N ALA A 132 -28.67 -9.17 -12.81
CA ALA A 132 -27.54 -8.86 -13.70
C ALA A 132 -27.54 -7.41 -14.20
N ASP A 133 -28.72 -6.82 -14.42
CA ASP A 133 -28.85 -5.42 -14.88
C ASP A 133 -28.36 -4.42 -13.82
N LYS A 134 -28.36 -4.81 -12.56
CA LYS A 134 -27.87 -4.04 -11.41
C LYS A 134 -26.52 -4.52 -10.91
N ASN A 135 -25.84 -5.42 -11.62
CA ASN A 135 -24.59 -6.06 -11.19
C ASN A 135 -24.69 -6.74 -9.81
N ILE A 136 -25.85 -7.29 -9.49
CA ILE A 136 -26.07 -8.11 -8.29
C ILE A 136 -25.89 -9.56 -8.71
N LEU A 137 -24.79 -10.18 -8.29
CA LEU A 137 -24.41 -11.55 -8.70
C LEU A 137 -23.97 -12.37 -7.50
N THR A 138 -24.11 -13.69 -7.61
CA THR A 138 -23.53 -14.60 -6.62
C THR A 138 -21.99 -14.53 -6.61
N ARG A 139 -21.39 -14.96 -5.51
CA ARG A 139 -19.92 -15.00 -5.32
C ARG A 139 -19.22 -15.74 -6.45
N ASP A 140 -19.76 -16.88 -6.87
CA ASP A 140 -19.18 -17.69 -7.93
C ASP A 140 -19.12 -16.92 -9.26
N LYS A 141 -20.20 -16.25 -9.63
CA LYS A 141 -20.25 -15.45 -10.86
C LYS A 141 -19.36 -14.21 -10.79
N ILE A 142 -19.24 -13.58 -9.62
CA ILE A 142 -18.31 -12.46 -9.43
C ILE A 142 -16.87 -12.96 -9.53
N ALA A 143 -16.55 -14.08 -8.89
CA ALA A 143 -15.20 -14.67 -8.95
C ALA A 143 -14.76 -15.01 -10.38
N GLU A 144 -15.66 -15.48 -11.24
CA GLU A 144 -15.38 -15.75 -12.65
C GLU A 144 -14.98 -14.50 -13.47
N LYS A 145 -15.27 -13.31 -12.97
CA LYS A 145 -14.84 -12.04 -13.59
C LYS A 145 -13.36 -11.75 -13.40
N VAL A 146 -12.71 -12.41 -12.43
CA VAL A 146 -11.27 -12.25 -12.18
C VAL A 146 -10.50 -13.05 -13.22
N VAL A 147 -9.76 -12.32 -14.04
CA VAL A 147 -8.92 -12.87 -15.12
C VAL A 147 -7.52 -12.28 -15.06
N GLU A 148 -6.64 -12.69 -15.97
CA GLU A 148 -5.30 -12.12 -16.06
C GLU A 148 -5.38 -10.59 -16.29
N GLN A 149 -4.53 -9.84 -15.58
CA GLN A 149 -4.49 -8.37 -15.52
C GLN A 149 -5.71 -7.69 -14.86
N SER A 150 -6.62 -8.46 -14.26
CA SER A 150 -7.70 -7.86 -13.46
C SER A 150 -7.18 -7.09 -12.27
N SER A 151 -7.92 -6.03 -11.93
CA SER A 151 -7.78 -5.27 -10.69
C SER A 151 -9.06 -5.40 -9.87
N VAL A 152 -8.94 -5.82 -8.61
CA VAL A 152 -10.07 -6.04 -7.71
C VAL A 152 -9.93 -5.11 -6.52
N LEU A 153 -10.93 -4.25 -6.32
CA LEU A 153 -11.04 -3.38 -5.14
C LEU A 153 -12.09 -3.96 -4.19
N TYR A 154 -11.66 -4.29 -2.98
CA TYR A 154 -12.52 -4.83 -1.93
C TYR A 154 -12.10 -4.30 -0.57
N LYS A 155 -13.04 -3.68 0.16
CA LYS A 155 -12.80 -3.07 1.48
C LYS A 155 -11.57 -2.14 1.51
N GLY A 156 -11.44 -1.28 0.48
CA GLY A 156 -10.34 -0.33 0.39
C GLY A 156 -8.99 -0.92 0.00
N LYS A 157 -8.90 -2.24 -0.20
CA LYS A 157 -7.69 -2.95 -0.62
C LYS A 157 -7.77 -3.30 -2.10
N THR A 158 -6.72 -2.97 -2.84
CA THR A 158 -6.63 -3.29 -4.27
C THR A 158 -5.74 -4.51 -4.48
N TYR A 159 -6.27 -5.49 -5.20
CA TYR A 159 -5.56 -6.68 -5.64
C TYR A 159 -5.38 -6.61 -7.15
N HIS A 160 -4.16 -6.78 -7.62
CA HIS A 160 -3.86 -6.71 -9.04
C HIS A 160 -3.20 -8.00 -9.54
N ILE A 161 -3.76 -8.59 -10.60
CA ILE A 161 -3.16 -9.72 -11.29
C ILE A 161 -2.22 -9.18 -12.37
N MET A 162 -0.93 -9.18 -12.11
CA MET A 162 0.09 -8.71 -13.03
C MET A 162 0.30 -9.69 -14.17
N LYS A 163 0.75 -9.19 -15.30
CA LYS A 163 1.10 -10.02 -16.46
C LYS A 163 2.34 -10.87 -16.18
N ASP A 164 3.37 -10.24 -15.59
CA ASP A 164 4.63 -10.85 -15.20
C ASP A 164 5.30 -10.04 -14.08
N GLU A 165 6.40 -10.55 -13.53
CA GLU A 165 7.14 -9.90 -12.44
C GLU A 165 7.68 -8.49 -12.80
N LYS A 166 7.77 -8.15 -14.08
CA LYS A 166 8.31 -6.88 -14.57
C LYS A 166 7.23 -5.83 -14.83
N SER A 167 5.97 -6.20 -14.78
CA SER A 167 4.85 -5.28 -15.03
C SER A 167 4.47 -4.42 -13.81
N ALA A 168 5.24 -4.48 -12.74
CA ALA A 168 5.13 -3.62 -11.57
C ALA A 168 5.75 -2.24 -11.88
N ASN A 169 5.04 -1.37 -12.57
CA ASN A 169 5.41 0.04 -12.74
C ASN A 169 4.32 0.94 -12.18
#